data_46ff3e22b2871ddd435bcff4f7c785bb
#
_entry.id   46ff3e22b2871ddd435bcff4f7c785bb
#
_cell.length_a   1.000
_cell.length_b   1.000
_cell.length_c   1.000
_cell.angle_alpha   90.00
_cell.angle_beta   90.00
_cell.angle_gamma   90.00
#
_symmetry.space_group_name_H-M   'P 1'
#
loop_
_entity.id
_entity.type
_entity.pdbx_description
1 polymer ?
#
loop_
_entity_poly.entity_id
_entity_poly.type
_entity_poly.pdbx_seq_one_letter_code
_entity_poly.pdbx_strand_id
1 'polypeptide(L)'
;MKYLILMFAVLLSGCFGTAPVKPKFPGVPTILTEKCESLRKIEGDKVAITEMLKVVVHNYSLYYECSTKVEGWNEWYEAQKKIYETVK
;
A
#
# COMPACT_ATOMS: atom_id res chain seq x y z
N MET A 1 -32.68 35.60 -32.57
CA MET A 1 -31.34 34.96 -32.76
C MET A 1 -30.27 35.49 -31.81
N LYS A 2 -30.27 36.75 -31.45
CA LYS A 2 -29.29 37.33 -30.51
C LYS A 2 -29.32 36.60 -29.14
N TYR A 3 -30.52 36.28 -28.66
CA TYR A 3 -30.68 35.62 -27.35
C TYR A 3 -30.26 34.14 -27.33
N LEU A 4 -30.35 33.49 -28.49
CA LEU A 4 -29.91 32.09 -28.64
C LEU A 4 -28.39 31.95 -28.52
N ILE A 5 -27.67 32.88 -29.10
CA ILE A 5 -26.19 32.92 -29.06
C ILE A 5 -25.72 33.24 -27.64
N LEU A 6 -26.38 34.17 -26.96
CA LEU A 6 -26.07 34.49 -25.57
C LEU A 6 -26.32 33.30 -24.62
N MET A 7 -27.42 32.58 -24.83
CA MET A 7 -27.75 31.42 -24.06
C MET A 7 -26.76 30.29 -24.28
N PHE A 8 -26.29 30.13 -25.52
CA PHE A 8 -25.29 29.13 -25.87
C PHE A 8 -23.92 29.47 -25.27
N ALA A 9 -23.55 30.75 -25.23
CA ALA A 9 -22.31 31.24 -24.64
C ALA A 9 -22.30 31.02 -23.12
N VAL A 10 -23.43 31.19 -22.45
CA VAL A 10 -23.56 30.94 -21.00
C VAL A 10 -23.43 29.44 -20.68
N LEU A 11 -23.95 28.57 -21.54
CA LEU A 11 -23.83 27.13 -21.37
C LEU A 11 -22.38 26.65 -21.55
N LEU A 12 -21.61 27.29 -22.43
CA LEU A 12 -20.20 26.96 -22.65
C LEU A 12 -19.29 27.43 -21.52
N SER A 13 -19.64 28.49 -20.82
CA SER A 13 -18.84 29.03 -19.71
C SER A 13 -18.82 28.13 -18.47
N GLY A 14 -19.78 27.20 -18.37
CA GLY A 14 -19.84 26.26 -17.25
C GLY A 14 -18.77 25.16 -17.27
N CYS A 15 -18.02 25.02 -18.38
CA CYS A 15 -17.03 23.96 -18.51
C CYS A 15 -15.62 24.35 -18.04
N PHE A 16 -15.42 25.59 -17.60
CA PHE A 16 -14.10 26.09 -17.20
C PHE A 16 -13.81 26.02 -15.71
N GLY A 17 -14.67 25.33 -14.93
CA GLY A 17 -14.59 25.34 -13.49
C GLY A 17 -13.89 24.19 -12.81
N THR A 18 -13.26 23.27 -13.55
CA THR A 18 -12.56 22.13 -12.94
C THR A 18 -11.12 22.50 -12.61
N ALA A 19 -10.90 22.84 -11.34
CA ALA A 19 -9.54 22.97 -10.84
C ALA A 19 -8.85 21.59 -10.84
N PRO A 20 -7.57 21.50 -11.25
CA PRO A 20 -6.85 20.24 -11.16
C PRO A 20 -6.74 19.82 -9.69
N VAL A 21 -7.35 18.70 -9.35
CA VAL A 21 -7.29 18.14 -8.01
C VAL A 21 -5.95 17.43 -7.86
N LYS A 22 -5.15 17.87 -6.90
CA LYS A 22 -3.94 17.14 -6.53
C LYS A 22 -4.33 15.72 -6.13
N PRO A 23 -3.77 14.68 -6.77
CA PRO A 23 -4.04 13.33 -6.32
C PRO A 23 -3.54 13.16 -4.89
N LYS A 24 -4.41 12.68 -4.00
CA LYS A 24 -4.03 12.35 -2.64
C LYS A 24 -3.07 11.17 -2.69
N PHE A 25 -2.07 11.20 -1.82
CA PHE A 25 -1.21 10.04 -1.64
C PHE A 25 -2.07 8.84 -1.25
N PRO A 26 -1.96 7.71 -1.97
CA PRO A 26 -2.80 6.56 -1.68
C PRO A 26 -2.49 6.00 -0.29
N GLY A 27 -3.54 5.63 0.45
CA GLY A 27 -3.38 5.00 1.75
C GLY A 27 -2.77 3.61 1.62
N VAL A 28 -1.78 3.32 2.43
CA VAL A 28 -1.16 2.00 2.46
C VAL A 28 -2.09 1.03 3.20
N PRO A 29 -2.30 -0.20 2.69
CA PRO A 29 -3.05 -1.19 3.45
C PRO A 29 -2.46 -1.41 4.84
N THR A 30 -3.32 -1.45 5.86
CA THR A 30 -2.88 -1.55 7.26
C THR A 30 -2.06 -2.80 7.55
N ILE A 31 -2.36 -3.90 6.85
CA ILE A 31 -1.63 -5.16 7.00
C ILE A 31 -0.15 -5.00 6.63
N LEU A 32 0.17 -4.09 5.71
CA LEU A 32 1.56 -3.85 5.29
C LEU A 32 2.31 -2.93 6.26
N THR A 33 1.60 -2.16 7.06
CA THR A 33 2.21 -1.23 8.02
C THR A 33 2.47 -1.85 9.38
N GLU A 34 1.96 -3.04 9.63
CA GLU A 34 2.20 -3.77 10.86
C GLU A 34 3.66 -4.24 10.92
N LYS A 35 4.25 -4.08 12.09
CA LYS A 35 5.61 -4.55 12.31
C LYS A 35 5.65 -6.07 12.34
N CYS A 36 6.76 -6.62 11.86
CA CYS A 36 7.02 -8.05 12.01
C CYS A 36 7.27 -8.38 13.48
N GLU A 37 6.77 -9.52 13.92
CA GLU A 37 7.04 -9.99 15.27
C GLU A 37 8.52 -10.35 15.42
N SER A 38 9.07 -10.09 16.61
CA SER A 38 10.44 -10.46 16.91
C SER A 38 10.59 -11.97 16.98
N LEU A 39 11.71 -12.46 16.50
CA LEU A 39 12.04 -13.86 16.57
C LEU A 39 12.30 -14.26 18.04
N ARG A 40 11.90 -15.48 18.40
CA ARG A 40 12.16 -16.02 19.72
C ARG A 40 13.64 -16.35 19.86
N LYS A 41 14.18 -16.04 21.03
CA LYS A 41 15.56 -16.39 21.37
C LYS A 41 15.57 -17.69 22.15
N ILE A 42 16.60 -18.48 21.93
CA ILE A 42 16.84 -19.66 22.75
C ILE A 42 17.60 -19.19 23.98
N GLU A 43 16.96 -19.34 25.16
CA GLU A 43 17.54 -18.96 26.44
C GLU A 43 18.03 -20.18 27.18
N GLY A 44 19.20 -20.10 27.82
CA GLY A 44 19.79 -21.14 28.62
C GLY A 44 20.93 -21.88 27.94
N ASP A 45 21.81 -22.47 28.78
CA ASP A 45 23.01 -23.19 28.30
C ASP A 45 22.70 -24.61 27.81
N LYS A 46 21.59 -25.17 28.25
CA LYS A 46 21.15 -26.51 27.85
C LYS A 46 19.69 -26.48 27.47
N VAL A 47 19.41 -26.63 26.20
CA VAL A 47 18.04 -26.66 25.67
C VAL A 47 17.80 -28.03 25.05
N ALA A 48 16.65 -28.64 25.37
CA ALA A 48 16.26 -29.87 24.72
C ALA A 48 16.07 -29.68 23.21
N ILE A 49 16.43 -30.66 22.41
CA ILE A 49 16.28 -30.62 20.96
C ILE A 49 14.84 -30.31 20.55
N THR A 50 13.86 -30.87 21.28
CA THR A 50 12.45 -30.62 21.01
C THR A 50 12.06 -29.15 21.19
N GLU A 51 12.60 -28.50 22.22
CA GLU A 51 12.37 -27.05 22.44
C GLU A 51 13.05 -26.21 21.37
N MET A 52 14.26 -26.57 20.99
CA MET A 52 15.00 -25.91 19.91
C MET A 52 14.23 -25.99 18.60
N LEU A 53 13.68 -27.16 18.27
CA LEU A 53 12.89 -27.36 17.05
C LEU A 53 11.63 -26.49 17.06
N LYS A 54 10.95 -26.37 18.19
CA LYS A 54 9.78 -25.52 18.33
C LYS A 54 10.11 -24.05 18.04
N VAL A 55 11.22 -23.58 18.57
CA VAL A 55 11.69 -22.20 18.33
C VAL A 55 12.04 -21.99 16.86
N VAL A 56 12.76 -22.92 16.25
CA VAL A 56 13.13 -22.85 14.85
C VAL A 56 11.90 -22.81 13.94
N VAL A 57 10.94 -23.71 14.16
CA VAL A 57 9.69 -23.76 13.38
C VAL A 57 8.90 -22.47 13.55
N HIS A 58 8.78 -21.98 14.78
CA HIS A 58 8.09 -20.74 15.06
C HIS A 58 8.75 -19.54 14.36
N ASN A 59 10.06 -19.43 14.45
CA ASN A 59 10.82 -18.35 13.82
C ASN A 59 10.75 -18.43 12.29
N TYR A 60 10.74 -19.62 11.75
CA TYR A 60 10.60 -19.83 10.31
C TYR A 60 9.24 -19.32 9.82
N SER A 61 8.19 -19.63 10.59
CA SER A 61 6.84 -19.14 10.32
C SER A 61 6.77 -17.60 10.35
N LEU A 62 7.38 -16.99 11.37
CA LEU A 62 7.46 -15.52 11.48
C LEU A 62 8.23 -14.89 10.32
N TYR A 63 9.29 -15.53 9.89
CA TYR A 63 10.06 -15.07 8.74
C TYR A 63 9.20 -15.07 7.47
N TYR A 64 8.45 -16.14 7.23
CA TYR A 64 7.57 -16.22 6.07
C TYR A 64 6.48 -15.15 6.09
N GLU A 65 5.87 -14.91 7.23
CA GLU A 65 4.88 -13.85 7.38
C GLU A 65 5.47 -12.48 7.06
N CYS A 66 6.67 -12.20 7.57
CA CYS A 66 7.37 -10.95 7.33
C CYS A 66 7.78 -10.82 5.86
N SER A 67 8.28 -11.89 5.26
CA SER A 67 8.64 -11.94 3.83
C SER A 67 7.44 -11.65 2.94
N THR A 68 6.28 -12.22 3.25
CA THR A 68 5.03 -11.97 2.54
C THR A 68 4.62 -10.49 2.62
N LYS A 69 4.82 -9.86 3.78
CA LYS A 69 4.56 -8.42 3.91
C LYS A 69 5.47 -7.58 3.03
N VAL A 70 6.75 -7.93 2.95
CA VAL A 70 7.71 -7.23 2.08
C VAL A 70 7.33 -7.38 0.61
N GLU A 71 6.96 -8.58 0.20
CA GLU A 71 6.45 -8.82 -1.15
C GLU A 71 5.19 -8.01 -1.44
N GLY A 72 4.26 -7.96 -0.47
CA GLY A 72 3.05 -7.15 -0.55
C GLY A 72 3.36 -5.67 -0.72
N TRP A 73 4.35 -5.14 0.01
CA TRP A 73 4.82 -3.78 -0.15
C TRP A 73 5.34 -3.51 -1.56
N ASN A 74 6.17 -4.40 -2.08
CA ASN A 74 6.73 -4.26 -3.42
C ASN A 74 5.64 -4.28 -4.48
N GLU A 75 4.68 -5.19 -4.39
CA GLU A 75 3.56 -5.28 -5.32
C GLU A 75 2.69 -4.02 -5.25
N TRP A 76 2.38 -3.56 -4.05
CA TRP A 76 1.62 -2.33 -3.85
C TRP A 76 2.34 -1.13 -4.45
N TYR A 77 3.63 -1.01 -4.17
CA TYR A 77 4.46 0.09 -4.69
C TYR A 77 4.49 0.09 -6.21
N GLU A 78 4.74 -1.05 -6.83
CA GLU A 78 4.78 -1.17 -8.30
C GLU A 78 3.42 -0.85 -8.92
N ALA A 79 2.33 -1.31 -8.31
CA ALA A 79 0.98 -1.01 -8.78
C ALA A 79 0.69 0.49 -8.72
N GLN A 80 1.03 1.15 -7.60
CA GLN A 80 0.84 2.58 -7.45
C GLN A 80 1.71 3.38 -8.41
N LYS A 81 2.93 2.95 -8.61
CA LYS A 81 3.87 3.58 -9.55
C LYS A 81 3.31 3.55 -10.97
N LYS A 82 2.79 2.43 -11.42
CA LYS A 82 2.17 2.30 -12.74
C LYS A 82 0.98 3.23 -12.91
N ILE A 83 0.11 3.28 -11.90
CA ILE A 83 -1.04 4.18 -11.92
C ILE A 83 -0.58 5.62 -12.03
N TYR A 84 0.40 5.99 -11.24
CA TYR A 84 0.94 7.35 -11.22
C TYR A 84 1.58 7.74 -12.57
N GLU A 85 2.32 6.83 -13.18
CA GLU A 85 2.96 7.06 -14.47
C GLU A 85 1.95 7.18 -15.62
N THR A 86 0.79 6.54 -15.51
CA THR A 86 -0.26 6.61 -16.53
C THR A 86 -1.11 7.89 -16.44
N VAL A 87 -1.10 8.55 -15.29
CA VAL A 87 -1.83 9.80 -15.07
C VAL A 87 -0.91 10.97 -15.42
N LYS A 88 -0.98 11.38 -16.67
CA LYS A 88 -0.28 12.59 -17.15
C LYS A 88 -1.26 13.69 -17.51
#